data_6af18c1ea6357c002c8e5d7c731dda45
#
_entry.id   6af18c1ea6357c002c8e5d7c731dda45
#
_cell.length_a   1.000
_cell.length_b   1.000
_cell.length_c   1.000
_cell.angle_alpha   90.00
_cell.angle_beta   90.00
_cell.angle_gamma   90.00
#
_symmetry.space_group_name_H-M   'P 1'
#
loop_
_entity.id
_entity.type
_entity.pdbx_description
1 polymer ?
#
loop_
_entity_poly.entity_id
_entity_poly.type
_entity_poly.pdbx_seq_one_letter_code
_entity_poly.pdbx_strand_id
1 'polypeptide(L)'
;MNLNIIKKGEILKELKPEQEEKIDIFKILEEKSKNVKQEEIEKLKKRLEFDYKYKDLACIPSKESVSNIANKNISKEEYKFEEEFSEDKIEFSKPKFLSGTKEEEITPSKKGTLIHLCMKNLDFTQTYNLEKVKELIENLKNKQLITEKEFEAINPYVILKFTSSEIFKDLQTAKEYHKEEPFYINVSAKDVTQTPSEENILVQGIIDLYYIDKDNNLVLLDYKTDFAKEGDEQILINRHKSQLMLYKKALEGALNKKVDKVIIYSTGLAKGLMI
;
A
#
# COMPACT_ATOMS: atom_id res chain seq x y z
N MET A 1 -51.44 -23.82 7.60
CA MET A 1 -50.04 -23.91 8.02
C MET A 1 -49.78 -22.73 8.94
N ASN A 2 -49.80 -22.91 10.27
CA ASN A 2 -49.59 -21.83 11.21
C ASN A 2 -48.11 -21.65 11.48
N LEU A 3 -47.54 -20.56 11.03
CA LEU A 3 -46.15 -20.17 11.32
C LEU A 3 -46.12 -19.44 12.68
N ASN A 4 -45.58 -20.09 13.70
CA ASN A 4 -45.26 -19.44 14.97
C ASN A 4 -43.92 -18.71 14.87
N ILE A 5 -43.98 -17.39 14.92
CA ILE A 5 -42.76 -16.55 14.96
C ILE A 5 -42.32 -16.42 16.44
N ILE A 6 -41.27 -17.13 16.82
CA ILE A 6 -40.66 -17.03 18.14
C ILE A 6 -39.57 -15.96 18.12
N LYS A 7 -39.59 -15.01 19.05
CA LYS A 7 -38.58 -13.97 19.16
C LYS A 7 -37.25 -14.58 19.68
N LYS A 8 -36.12 -14.15 19.10
CA LYS A 8 -34.77 -14.66 19.45
C LYS A 8 -34.46 -14.70 20.95
N GLY A 9 -35.07 -13.82 21.75
CA GLY A 9 -34.92 -13.79 23.20
C GLY A 9 -35.69 -14.89 23.95
N GLU A 10 -36.72 -15.52 23.34
CA GLU A 10 -37.47 -16.61 23.93
C GLU A 10 -36.76 -17.93 23.73
N ILE A 11 -36.10 -18.11 22.58
CA ILE A 11 -35.28 -19.30 22.29
C ILE A 11 -34.09 -19.39 23.28
N LEU A 12 -33.49 -18.24 23.64
CA LEU A 12 -32.39 -18.20 24.61
C LEU A 12 -32.81 -18.50 26.06
N LYS A 13 -34.12 -18.37 26.39
CA LYS A 13 -34.64 -18.73 27.72
C LYS A 13 -34.97 -20.22 27.86
N GLU A 14 -35.29 -20.89 26.74
CA GLU A 14 -35.55 -22.36 26.72
C GLU A 14 -34.28 -23.20 26.65
N LEU A 15 -33.16 -22.63 26.19
CA LEU A 15 -31.85 -23.25 26.30
C LEU A 15 -31.39 -23.06 27.75
N LYS A 16 -31.74 -23.97 28.64
CA LYS A 16 -31.06 -24.11 29.91
C LYS A 16 -29.59 -24.26 29.59
N PRO A 17 -28.67 -23.49 30.23
CA PRO A 17 -27.27 -23.79 30.09
C PRO A 17 -27.07 -25.22 30.58
N GLU A 18 -26.74 -26.13 29.68
CA GLU A 18 -26.14 -27.41 30.08
C GLU A 18 -25.00 -26.99 31.02
N GLN A 19 -25.03 -27.51 32.25
CA GLN A 19 -23.91 -27.36 33.15
C GLN A 19 -22.72 -27.92 32.36
N GLU A 20 -21.87 -27.04 31.85
CA GLU A 20 -20.54 -27.42 31.37
C GLU A 20 -19.89 -28.11 32.57
N GLU A 21 -19.96 -29.46 32.62
CA GLU A 21 -19.07 -30.22 33.45
C GLU A 21 -17.68 -29.74 33.10
N LYS A 22 -17.03 -29.02 34.01
CA LYS A 22 -15.64 -28.62 33.83
C LYS A 22 -14.86 -29.90 33.65
N ILE A 23 -14.68 -30.30 32.39
CA ILE A 23 -13.85 -31.44 32.03
C ILE A 23 -12.45 -31.10 32.54
N ASP A 24 -12.06 -31.80 33.61
CA ASP A 24 -10.71 -31.68 34.15
C ASP A 24 -9.74 -32.34 33.16
N ILE A 25 -9.29 -31.51 32.21
CA ILE A 25 -8.37 -31.91 31.13
C ILE A 25 -7.12 -32.59 31.71
N PHE A 26 -6.66 -32.16 32.88
CA PHE A 26 -5.51 -32.74 33.57
C PHE A 26 -5.75 -34.15 34.03
N LYS A 27 -6.93 -34.46 34.58
CA LYS A 27 -7.31 -35.85 34.93
C LYS A 27 -7.37 -36.78 33.73
N ILE A 28 -7.97 -36.31 32.63
CA ILE A 28 -8.04 -37.09 31.38
C ILE A 28 -6.65 -37.32 30.81
N LEU A 29 -5.78 -36.31 30.88
CA LEU A 29 -4.37 -36.42 30.44
C LEU A 29 -3.58 -37.40 31.34
N GLU A 30 -3.76 -37.35 32.66
CA GLU A 30 -3.14 -38.34 33.58
C GLU A 30 -3.62 -39.77 33.34
N GLU A 31 -4.91 -40.02 33.17
CA GLU A 31 -5.44 -41.33 32.86
C GLU A 31 -4.98 -41.88 31.51
N LYS A 32 -4.93 -41.04 30.49
CA LYS A 32 -4.46 -41.44 29.17
C LYS A 32 -2.94 -41.61 29.12
N SER A 33 -2.17 -40.86 29.92
CA SER A 33 -0.70 -40.98 29.95
C SER A 33 -0.22 -42.31 30.53
N LYS A 34 -1.00 -42.96 31.40
CA LYS A 34 -0.67 -44.27 31.98
C LYS A 34 -0.66 -45.43 30.97
N ASN A 35 -1.32 -45.25 29.82
CA ASN A 35 -1.46 -46.29 28.80
C ASN A 35 -0.67 -45.99 27.52
N VAL A 36 0.14 -44.94 27.50
CA VAL A 36 0.92 -44.56 26.32
C VAL A 36 2.20 -45.40 26.24
N LYS A 37 2.41 -46.08 25.12
CA LYS A 37 3.62 -46.89 24.91
C LYS A 37 4.86 -45.94 24.86
N GLN A 38 5.96 -46.42 25.47
CA GLN A 38 7.23 -45.68 25.51
C GLN A 38 7.69 -45.20 24.13
N GLU A 39 7.46 -46.04 23.09
CA GLU A 39 7.76 -45.68 21.71
C GLU A 39 6.97 -44.46 21.18
N GLU A 40 5.74 -44.26 21.64
CA GLU A 40 4.92 -43.12 21.25
C GLU A 40 5.41 -41.83 21.95
N ILE A 41 5.84 -41.96 23.19
CA ILE A 41 6.46 -40.87 23.95
C ILE A 41 7.74 -40.41 23.26
N GLU A 42 8.59 -41.36 22.85
CA GLU A 42 9.83 -41.02 22.13
C GLU A 42 9.58 -40.37 20.77
N LYS A 43 8.57 -40.86 20.03
CA LYS A 43 8.16 -40.22 18.76
C LYS A 43 7.65 -38.81 18.98
N LEU A 44 6.90 -38.58 20.04
CA LEU A 44 6.37 -37.26 20.40
C LEU A 44 7.49 -36.35 20.84
N LYS A 45 8.44 -36.79 21.66
CA LYS A 45 9.65 -36.06 22.05
C LYS A 45 10.44 -35.64 20.83
N LYS A 46 10.76 -36.56 19.91
CA LYS A 46 11.45 -36.23 18.66
C LYS A 46 10.75 -35.18 17.82
N ARG A 47 9.41 -35.14 17.83
CA ARG A 47 8.62 -34.12 17.13
C ARG A 47 8.63 -32.79 17.86
N LEU A 48 8.57 -32.78 19.20
CA LEU A 48 8.59 -31.58 20.02
C LEU A 48 10.00 -30.96 20.10
N GLU A 49 11.02 -31.80 20.08
CA GLU A 49 12.44 -31.40 20.10
C GLU A 49 12.98 -31.09 18.69
N PHE A 50 12.13 -31.25 17.66
CA PHE A 50 12.53 -30.93 16.29
C PHE A 50 12.84 -29.45 16.15
N ASP A 51 14.12 -29.14 15.99
CA ASP A 51 14.57 -27.78 15.70
C ASP A 51 14.65 -27.58 14.18
N TYR A 52 13.80 -26.68 13.68
CA TYR A 52 13.78 -26.37 12.26
C TYR A 52 15.04 -25.57 11.89
N LYS A 53 15.91 -26.20 11.10
CA LYS A 53 17.20 -25.62 10.70
C LYS A 53 17.11 -24.19 10.12
N TYR A 54 15.99 -23.87 9.50
CA TYR A 54 15.75 -22.59 8.83
C TYR A 54 14.71 -21.71 9.54
N LYS A 55 14.55 -21.87 10.86
CA LYS A 55 13.56 -21.10 11.64
C LYS A 55 13.73 -19.58 11.51
N ASP A 56 14.99 -19.12 11.40
CA ASP A 56 15.29 -17.70 11.22
C ASP A 56 14.82 -17.17 9.86
N LEU A 57 14.75 -18.06 8.85
CA LEU A 57 14.24 -17.72 7.52
C LEU A 57 12.72 -17.77 7.44
N ALA A 58 12.06 -18.48 8.36
CA ALA A 58 10.59 -18.62 8.35
C ALA A 58 9.87 -17.27 8.56
N CYS A 59 10.53 -16.29 9.14
CA CYS A 59 10.01 -14.94 9.34
C CYS A 59 10.27 -13.99 8.15
N ILE A 60 11.05 -14.44 7.15
CA ILE A 60 11.35 -13.63 5.97
C ILE A 60 10.22 -13.80 4.95
N PRO A 61 9.53 -12.73 4.54
CA PRO A 61 8.51 -12.83 3.51
C PRO A 61 9.17 -13.17 2.16
N SER A 62 8.57 -14.09 1.41
CA SER A 62 9.05 -14.41 0.05
C SER A 62 8.81 -13.27 -0.94
N LYS A 63 7.84 -12.41 -0.63
CA LYS A 63 7.41 -11.26 -1.46
C LYS A 63 6.99 -10.10 -0.58
N GLU A 64 7.38 -8.88 -0.97
CA GLU A 64 7.02 -7.65 -0.26
C GLU A 64 6.73 -6.52 -1.25
N SER A 65 5.87 -5.56 -0.86
CA SER A 65 5.65 -4.34 -1.65
C SER A 65 6.60 -3.24 -1.21
N VAL A 66 6.95 -2.35 -2.15
CA VAL A 66 7.80 -1.19 -1.83
C VAL A 66 7.13 -0.30 -0.78
N SER A 67 5.81 -0.11 -0.84
CA SER A 67 5.06 0.69 0.14
C SER A 67 5.16 0.11 1.55
N ASN A 68 5.06 -1.22 1.69
CA ASN A 68 5.21 -1.87 2.99
C ASN A 68 6.63 -1.73 3.55
N ILE A 69 7.65 -1.83 2.68
CA ILE A 69 9.05 -1.63 3.08
C ILE A 69 9.27 -0.19 3.54
N ALA A 70 8.75 0.78 2.79
CA ALA A 70 8.85 2.19 3.13
C ALA A 70 8.19 2.49 4.49
N ASN A 71 6.97 2.00 4.70
CA ASN A 71 6.23 2.19 5.95
C ASN A 71 6.92 1.56 7.17
N LYS A 72 7.60 0.43 7.02
CA LYS A 72 8.38 -0.18 8.11
C LYS A 72 9.58 0.66 8.54
N ASN A 73 10.11 1.48 7.65
CA ASN A 73 11.28 2.33 7.88
C ASN A 73 10.93 3.72 8.44
N ILE A 74 9.65 4.08 8.48
CA ILE A 74 9.18 5.34 9.09
C ILE A 74 9.25 5.19 10.62
N SER A 75 9.86 6.16 11.30
CA SER A 75 9.94 6.18 12.76
C SER A 75 8.56 6.34 13.41
N LYS A 76 8.38 5.80 14.64
CA LYS A 76 7.10 5.93 15.37
C LYS A 76 6.67 7.38 15.63
N GLU A 77 7.60 8.33 15.58
CA GLU A 77 7.31 9.75 15.73
C GLU A 77 6.73 10.36 14.45
N GLU A 78 7.16 9.90 13.28
CA GLU A 78 6.58 10.29 12.00
C GLU A 78 5.17 9.68 11.81
N TYR A 79 4.92 8.48 12.35
CA TYR A 79 3.57 7.87 12.38
C TYR A 79 2.56 8.72 13.15
N LYS A 80 2.96 9.35 14.27
CA LYS A 80 2.06 10.24 15.04
C LYS A 80 1.64 11.47 14.24
N PHE A 81 2.50 11.97 13.34
CA PHE A 81 2.17 13.10 12.49
C PHE A 81 1.13 12.72 11.41
N GLU A 82 1.15 11.47 10.94
CA GLU A 82 0.12 10.96 10.02
C GLU A 82 -1.18 10.62 10.74
N GLU A 83 -1.14 10.12 11.99
CA GLU A 83 -2.33 9.85 12.80
C GLU A 83 -3.09 11.13 13.18
N GLU A 84 -2.42 12.28 13.34
CA GLU A 84 -3.10 13.57 13.56
C GLU A 84 -3.83 14.08 12.30
N PHE A 85 -3.46 13.62 11.10
CA PHE A 85 -4.06 14.04 9.83
C PHE A 85 -4.76 12.92 9.06
N SER A 86 -4.53 11.66 9.42
CA SER A 86 -5.28 10.51 8.94
C SER A 86 -6.03 9.86 10.11
N GLU A 87 -7.30 10.15 10.25
CA GLU A 87 -8.22 9.36 11.10
C GLU A 87 -8.48 7.95 10.51
N ASP A 88 -7.65 7.50 9.58
CA ASP A 88 -7.74 6.18 9.00
C ASP A 88 -7.20 5.12 9.97
N LYS A 89 -8.00 4.82 10.99
CA LYS A 89 -7.94 3.52 11.66
C LYS A 89 -7.97 2.46 10.55
N ILE A 90 -7.01 1.52 10.60
CA ILE A 90 -7.07 0.30 9.80
C ILE A 90 -8.37 -0.43 10.17
N GLU A 91 -9.48 -0.01 9.65
CA GLU A 91 -10.68 -0.79 9.63
C GLU A 91 -10.42 -1.90 8.61
N PHE A 92 -10.29 -3.14 9.10
CA PHE A 92 -10.42 -4.32 8.25
C PHE A 92 -11.67 -4.09 7.40
N SER A 93 -11.48 -3.93 6.09
CA SER A 93 -12.57 -3.66 5.18
C SER A 93 -13.60 -4.78 5.33
N LYS A 94 -14.71 -4.47 5.98
CA LYS A 94 -15.83 -5.40 6.07
C LYS A 94 -16.20 -5.78 4.64
N PRO A 95 -16.41 -7.06 4.34
CA PRO A 95 -16.86 -7.46 3.01
C PRO A 95 -18.03 -6.59 2.57
N LYS A 96 -18.04 -6.10 1.33
CA LYS A 96 -19.03 -5.13 0.80
C LYS A 96 -20.49 -5.53 1.02
N PHE A 97 -20.77 -6.83 1.19
CA PHE A 97 -22.11 -7.34 1.48
C PHE A 97 -22.57 -7.15 2.95
N LEU A 98 -21.64 -6.79 3.86
CA LEU A 98 -21.93 -6.48 5.27
C LEU A 98 -21.95 -4.96 5.56
N SER A 99 -21.45 -4.14 4.65
CA SER A 99 -21.59 -2.70 4.71
C SER A 99 -22.97 -2.35 4.20
N GLY A 100 -23.95 -2.25 5.10
CA GLY A 100 -25.21 -1.58 4.78
C GLY A 100 -24.88 -0.15 4.28
N THR A 101 -25.67 0.37 3.36
CA THR A 101 -25.58 1.64 2.64
C THR A 101 -25.22 2.87 3.50
N LYS A 102 -24.08 2.86 4.18
CA LYS A 102 -23.45 4.08 4.67
C LYS A 102 -22.74 4.71 3.48
N GLU A 103 -23.09 5.93 3.18
CA GLU A 103 -22.37 6.73 2.20
C GLU A 103 -20.89 6.79 2.60
N GLU A 104 -20.02 6.14 1.83
CA GLU A 104 -18.58 6.15 2.08
C GLU A 104 -18.10 7.59 1.86
N GLU A 105 -17.60 8.22 2.90
CA GLU A 105 -16.88 9.49 2.80
C GLU A 105 -15.57 9.23 2.02
N ILE A 106 -15.19 10.20 1.17
CA ILE A 106 -13.96 10.08 0.40
C ILE A 106 -12.77 10.42 1.30
N THR A 107 -12.02 9.39 1.66
CA THR A 107 -10.83 9.51 2.52
C THR A 107 -9.69 10.28 1.82
N PRO A 108 -8.74 10.86 2.57
CA PRO A 108 -7.53 11.47 2.00
C PRO A 108 -6.74 10.54 1.09
N SER A 109 -6.59 9.28 1.49
CA SER A 109 -5.94 8.25 0.67
C SER A 109 -6.65 8.04 -0.66
N LYS A 110 -7.99 7.99 -0.65
CA LYS A 110 -8.79 7.87 -1.88
C LYS A 110 -8.62 9.10 -2.79
N LYS A 111 -8.55 10.31 -2.22
CA LYS A 111 -8.24 11.53 -2.99
C LYS A 111 -6.88 11.44 -3.67
N GLY A 112 -5.88 10.92 -2.97
CA GLY A 112 -4.56 10.64 -3.54
C GLY A 112 -4.66 9.73 -4.78
N THR A 113 -5.33 8.59 -4.65
CA THR A 113 -5.56 7.65 -5.76
C THR A 113 -6.25 8.31 -6.96
N LEU A 114 -7.23 9.19 -6.71
CA LEU A 114 -7.92 9.93 -7.77
C LEU A 114 -7.00 10.90 -8.50
N ILE A 115 -6.11 11.58 -7.78
CA ILE A 115 -5.11 12.46 -8.40
C ILE A 115 -4.14 11.65 -9.26
N HIS A 116 -3.59 10.52 -8.76
CA HIS A 116 -2.75 9.63 -9.57
C HIS A 116 -3.47 9.15 -10.83
N LEU A 117 -4.76 8.78 -10.73
CA LEU A 117 -5.56 8.42 -11.89
C LEU A 117 -5.67 9.54 -12.91
N CYS A 118 -5.85 10.80 -12.47
CA CYS A 118 -5.85 11.95 -13.36
C CYS A 118 -4.49 12.15 -14.03
N MET A 119 -3.38 12.08 -13.26
CA MET A 119 -2.01 12.23 -13.78
C MET A 119 -1.66 11.17 -14.82
N LYS A 120 -2.05 9.92 -14.57
CA LYS A 120 -1.92 8.79 -15.51
C LYS A 120 -2.59 9.07 -16.85
N ASN A 121 -3.75 9.73 -16.85
CA ASN A 121 -4.55 9.98 -18.04
C ASN A 121 -4.22 11.30 -18.75
N LEU A 122 -3.26 12.09 -18.26
CA LEU A 122 -2.78 13.27 -18.97
C LEU A 122 -2.09 12.88 -20.28
N ASP A 123 -2.37 13.59 -21.34
CA ASP A 123 -1.62 13.51 -22.60
C ASP A 123 -0.53 14.59 -22.61
N PHE A 124 0.72 14.18 -22.52
CA PHE A 124 1.85 15.11 -22.44
C PHE A 124 2.13 15.85 -23.76
N THR A 125 1.49 15.50 -24.87
CA THR A 125 1.61 16.22 -26.13
C THR A 125 0.71 17.47 -26.18
N GLN A 126 -0.21 17.61 -25.22
CA GLN A 126 -1.18 18.70 -25.20
C GLN A 126 -0.82 19.78 -24.19
N THR A 127 -1.37 20.97 -24.39
CA THR A 127 -1.41 22.03 -23.37
C THR A 127 -2.75 22.00 -22.65
N TYR A 128 -2.71 22.25 -21.35
CA TYR A 128 -3.89 22.23 -20.49
C TYR A 128 -4.22 23.63 -19.96
N ASN A 129 -5.50 23.95 -20.00
CA ASN A 129 -6.13 25.02 -19.23
C ASN A 129 -7.17 24.40 -18.29
N LEU A 130 -7.84 25.21 -17.49
CA LEU A 130 -8.83 24.71 -16.53
C LEU A 130 -9.99 23.93 -17.20
N GLU A 131 -10.40 24.36 -18.39
CA GLU A 131 -11.49 23.72 -19.14
C GLU A 131 -11.08 22.31 -19.56
N LYS A 132 -9.91 22.17 -20.21
CA LYS A 132 -9.37 20.86 -20.61
C LYS A 132 -9.11 19.92 -19.44
N VAL A 133 -8.70 20.44 -18.27
CA VAL A 133 -8.57 19.62 -17.07
C VAL A 133 -9.92 19.12 -16.59
N LYS A 134 -10.95 19.97 -16.60
CA LYS A 134 -12.32 19.55 -16.28
C LYS A 134 -12.85 18.52 -17.27
N GLU A 135 -12.62 18.70 -18.56
CA GLU A 135 -12.97 17.73 -19.61
C GLU A 135 -12.26 16.37 -19.39
N LEU A 136 -10.99 16.38 -18.99
CA LEU A 136 -10.28 15.16 -18.63
C LEU A 136 -10.99 14.42 -17.49
N ILE A 137 -11.33 15.12 -16.40
CA ILE A 137 -11.99 14.52 -15.24
C ILE A 137 -13.39 14.01 -15.62
N GLU A 138 -14.13 14.77 -16.41
CA GLU A 138 -15.45 14.37 -16.92
C GLU A 138 -15.35 13.12 -17.82
N ASN A 139 -14.34 13.04 -18.66
CA ASN A 139 -14.07 11.86 -19.47
C ASN A 139 -13.76 10.62 -18.62
N LEU A 140 -13.06 10.75 -17.49
CA LEU A 140 -12.87 9.65 -16.55
C LEU A 140 -14.20 9.17 -15.95
N LYS A 141 -15.10 10.08 -15.62
CA LYS A 141 -16.45 9.75 -15.16
C LYS A 141 -17.26 9.04 -16.26
N ASN A 142 -17.27 9.59 -17.47
CA ASN A 142 -17.99 9.02 -18.60
C ASN A 142 -17.50 7.60 -18.97
N LYS A 143 -16.20 7.31 -18.77
CA LYS A 143 -15.62 5.98 -18.90
C LYS A 143 -15.88 5.08 -17.69
N GLN A 144 -16.64 5.54 -16.68
CA GLN A 144 -16.93 4.81 -15.43
C GLN A 144 -15.68 4.42 -14.62
N LEU A 145 -14.59 5.16 -14.77
CA LEU A 145 -13.35 4.97 -13.99
C LEU A 145 -13.46 5.63 -12.62
N ILE A 146 -14.34 6.62 -12.48
CA ILE A 146 -14.67 7.28 -11.22
C ILE A 146 -16.19 7.44 -11.09
N THR A 147 -16.67 7.44 -9.84
CA THR A 147 -18.07 7.68 -9.51
C THR A 147 -18.38 9.18 -9.49
N GLU A 148 -19.68 9.56 -9.40
CA GLU A 148 -20.11 10.95 -9.27
C GLU A 148 -19.50 11.64 -8.04
N LYS A 149 -19.49 10.95 -6.88
CA LYS A 149 -18.90 11.48 -5.65
C LYS A 149 -17.38 11.68 -5.78
N GLU A 150 -16.69 10.76 -6.43
CA GLU A 150 -15.25 10.87 -6.70
C GLU A 150 -14.96 12.02 -7.66
N PHE A 151 -15.80 12.22 -8.66
CA PHE A 151 -15.71 13.36 -9.57
C PHE A 151 -15.79 14.70 -8.83
N GLU A 152 -16.76 14.86 -7.92
CA GLU A 152 -16.92 16.06 -7.10
C GLU A 152 -15.74 16.30 -6.14
N ALA A 153 -15.08 15.24 -5.70
CA ALA A 153 -13.97 15.33 -4.77
C ALA A 153 -12.62 15.72 -5.41
N ILE A 154 -12.50 15.61 -6.74
CA ILE A 154 -11.28 15.97 -7.45
C ILE A 154 -11.19 17.49 -7.58
N ASN A 155 -10.12 18.07 -7.03
CA ASN A 155 -9.81 19.47 -7.24
C ASN A 155 -9.02 19.65 -8.56
N PRO A 156 -9.62 20.23 -9.63
CA PRO A 156 -8.97 20.38 -10.92
C PRO A 156 -7.74 21.30 -10.89
N TYR A 157 -7.65 22.20 -9.92
CA TYR A 157 -6.51 23.09 -9.78
C TYR A 157 -5.21 22.34 -9.40
N VAL A 158 -5.30 21.20 -8.75
CA VAL A 158 -4.12 20.36 -8.44
C VAL A 158 -3.49 19.87 -9.74
N ILE A 159 -4.31 19.37 -10.66
CA ILE A 159 -3.86 18.90 -11.97
C ILE A 159 -3.35 20.08 -12.82
N LEU A 160 -4.06 21.21 -12.81
CA LEU A 160 -3.68 22.41 -13.54
C LEU A 160 -2.31 22.93 -13.10
N LYS A 161 -2.02 22.92 -11.80
CA LYS A 161 -0.69 23.30 -11.28
C LYS A 161 0.42 22.41 -11.81
N PHE A 162 0.18 21.08 -11.85
CA PHE A 162 1.15 20.16 -12.44
C PHE A 162 1.37 20.45 -13.93
N THR A 163 0.29 20.60 -14.70
CA THR A 163 0.39 20.86 -16.15
C THR A 163 0.98 22.22 -16.50
N SER A 164 1.10 23.12 -15.53
CA SER A 164 1.78 24.42 -15.64
C SER A 164 3.22 24.40 -15.15
N SER A 165 3.70 23.28 -14.60
CA SER A 165 5.04 23.15 -14.01
C SER A 165 6.14 22.99 -15.06
N GLU A 166 7.39 23.26 -14.67
CA GLU A 166 8.57 23.00 -15.52
C GLU A 166 8.72 21.49 -15.82
N ILE A 167 8.35 20.61 -14.89
CA ILE A 167 8.37 19.15 -15.11
C ILE A 167 7.44 18.78 -16.26
N PHE A 168 6.27 19.38 -16.33
CA PHE A 168 5.34 19.10 -17.43
C PHE A 168 5.88 19.60 -18.78
N LYS A 169 6.57 20.74 -18.80
CA LYS A 169 7.25 21.24 -20.01
C LYS A 169 8.39 20.31 -20.46
N ASP A 170 9.15 19.76 -19.51
CA ASP A 170 10.16 18.74 -19.80
C ASP A 170 9.52 17.49 -20.41
N LEU A 171 8.39 17.02 -19.86
CA LEU A 171 7.63 15.89 -20.38
C LEU A 171 7.10 16.13 -21.79
N GLN A 172 6.69 17.35 -22.14
CA GLN A 172 6.24 17.70 -23.49
C GLN A 172 7.36 17.58 -24.53
N THR A 173 8.61 17.68 -24.12
CA THR A 173 9.79 17.56 -24.99
C THR A 173 10.53 16.25 -24.79
N ALA A 174 10.03 15.37 -23.94
CA ALA A 174 10.63 14.07 -23.68
C ALA A 174 10.65 13.19 -24.92
N LYS A 175 11.73 12.43 -25.10
CA LYS A 175 11.88 11.46 -26.20
C LYS A 175 10.96 10.26 -26.02
N GLU A 176 10.79 9.84 -24.77
CA GLU A 176 10.03 8.67 -24.37
C GLU A 176 9.53 8.83 -22.94
N TYR A 177 8.36 8.33 -22.63
CA TYR A 177 7.83 8.30 -21.27
C TYR A 177 6.98 7.04 -21.02
N HIS A 178 7.01 6.56 -19.78
CA HIS A 178 6.25 5.40 -19.33
C HIS A 178 5.52 5.74 -18.03
N LYS A 179 4.24 5.38 -17.96
CA LYS A 179 3.35 5.68 -16.83
C LYS A 179 2.90 4.39 -16.17
N GLU A 180 2.85 4.40 -14.84
CA GLU A 180 2.31 3.29 -14.05
C GLU A 180 2.99 1.95 -14.42
N GLU A 181 4.32 1.97 -14.52
CA GLU A 181 5.08 0.80 -14.96
C GLU A 181 5.32 -0.16 -13.79
N PRO A 182 4.77 -1.40 -13.84
CA PRO A 182 4.99 -2.38 -12.80
C PRO A 182 6.40 -2.96 -12.88
N PHE A 183 7.01 -3.20 -11.73
CA PHE A 183 8.31 -3.85 -11.68
C PHE A 183 8.40 -4.93 -10.59
N TYR A 184 9.36 -5.82 -10.79
CA TYR A 184 9.71 -6.89 -9.88
C TYR A 184 11.23 -6.98 -9.80
N ILE A 185 11.79 -6.89 -8.58
CA ILE A 185 13.22 -7.05 -8.37
C ILE A 185 13.50 -8.00 -7.21
N ASN A 186 14.62 -8.71 -7.29
CA ASN A 186 15.14 -9.46 -6.16
C ASN A 186 16.06 -8.55 -5.35
N VAL A 187 15.80 -8.46 -4.06
CA VAL A 187 16.56 -7.66 -3.11
C VAL A 187 16.96 -8.55 -1.95
N SER A 188 18.18 -8.42 -1.44
CA SER A 188 18.60 -9.18 -0.26
C SER A 188 17.75 -8.81 0.96
N ALA A 189 17.33 -9.80 1.74
CA ALA A 189 16.52 -9.62 2.94
C ALA A 189 17.14 -8.61 3.91
N LYS A 190 18.46 -8.61 4.06
CA LYS A 190 19.19 -7.67 4.93
C LYS A 190 19.01 -6.20 4.52
N ASP A 191 18.74 -5.92 3.22
CA ASP A 191 18.58 -4.56 2.70
C ASP A 191 17.18 -4.00 2.95
N VAL A 192 16.19 -4.86 3.19
CA VAL A 192 14.78 -4.48 3.27
C VAL A 192 14.04 -4.97 4.52
N THR A 193 14.70 -5.81 5.31
CA THR A 193 14.19 -6.32 6.59
C THR A 193 15.22 -6.11 7.70
N GLN A 194 14.83 -6.34 8.94
CA GLN A 194 15.76 -6.33 10.09
C GLN A 194 16.49 -7.68 10.26
N THR A 195 16.23 -8.65 9.40
CA THR A 195 16.82 -9.98 9.48
C THR A 195 18.15 -10.02 8.73
N PRO A 196 19.26 -10.40 9.36
CA PRO A 196 20.57 -10.45 8.72
C PRO A 196 20.70 -11.70 7.83
N SER A 197 19.95 -11.76 6.74
CA SER A 197 19.95 -12.87 5.80
C SER A 197 20.31 -12.41 4.40
N GLU A 198 21.11 -13.20 3.70
CA GLU A 198 21.44 -12.98 2.28
C GLU A 198 20.37 -13.54 1.32
N GLU A 199 19.33 -14.19 1.86
CA GLU A 199 18.20 -14.68 1.05
C GLU A 199 17.53 -13.54 0.30
N ASN A 200 17.05 -13.83 -0.91
CA ASN A 200 16.41 -12.83 -1.75
C ASN A 200 14.91 -12.77 -1.48
N ILE A 201 14.40 -11.57 -1.41
CA ILE A 201 12.97 -11.24 -1.34
C ILE A 201 12.56 -10.66 -2.68
N LEU A 202 11.45 -11.12 -3.22
CA LEU A 202 10.84 -10.51 -4.39
C LEU A 202 10.15 -9.21 -3.97
N VAL A 203 10.69 -8.08 -4.37
CA VAL A 203 10.10 -6.75 -4.14
C VAL A 203 9.35 -6.32 -5.39
N GLN A 204 8.09 -5.90 -5.20
CA GLN A 204 7.23 -5.40 -6.26
C GLN A 204 6.79 -3.96 -6.00
N GLY A 205 6.57 -3.23 -7.07
CA GLY A 205 6.02 -1.87 -7.03
C GLY A 205 5.50 -1.45 -8.39
N ILE A 206 4.97 -0.23 -8.42
CA ILE A 206 4.54 0.45 -9.65
C ILE A 206 5.24 1.81 -9.63
N ILE A 207 5.95 2.13 -10.71
CA ILE A 207 6.57 3.44 -10.90
C ILE A 207 5.52 4.34 -11.55
N ASP A 208 5.20 5.47 -10.93
CA ASP A 208 4.19 6.40 -11.43
C ASP A 208 4.55 6.93 -12.82
N LEU A 209 5.80 7.35 -12.97
CA LEU A 209 6.31 7.91 -14.24
C LEU A 209 7.83 7.82 -14.30
N TYR A 210 8.36 7.40 -15.43
CA TYR A 210 9.73 7.68 -15.81
C TYR A 210 9.79 8.12 -17.28
N TYR A 211 10.80 8.89 -17.62
CA TYR A 211 10.96 9.41 -18.97
C TYR A 211 12.42 9.68 -19.33
N ILE A 212 12.70 9.75 -20.64
CA ILE A 212 13.97 10.17 -21.18
C ILE A 212 13.78 11.62 -21.66
N ASP A 213 14.44 12.56 -21.01
CA ASP A 213 14.35 13.97 -21.39
C ASP A 213 15.05 14.26 -22.73
N LYS A 214 14.91 15.49 -23.24
CA LYS A 214 15.51 15.93 -24.51
C LYS A 214 17.04 15.78 -24.52
N ASP A 215 17.69 15.85 -23.35
CA ASP A 215 19.13 15.78 -23.17
C ASP A 215 19.61 14.34 -22.92
N ASN A 216 18.71 13.36 -23.06
CA ASN A 216 18.93 11.93 -22.90
C ASN A 216 19.14 11.46 -21.44
N ASN A 217 18.76 12.26 -20.45
CA ASN A 217 18.76 11.86 -19.06
C ASN A 217 17.55 10.97 -18.76
N LEU A 218 17.75 9.92 -17.97
CA LEU A 218 16.67 9.09 -17.42
C LEU A 218 16.16 9.72 -16.13
N VAL A 219 14.91 10.12 -16.13
CA VAL A 219 14.25 10.80 -15.02
C VAL A 219 13.18 9.91 -14.42
N LEU A 220 13.24 9.68 -13.12
CA LEU A 220 12.22 9.01 -12.32
C LEU A 220 11.37 10.06 -11.61
N LEU A 221 10.06 10.01 -11.75
CA LEU A 221 9.11 10.91 -11.13
C LEU A 221 8.03 10.13 -10.37
N ASP A 222 7.77 10.57 -9.15
CA ASP A 222 6.74 9.99 -8.28
C ASP A 222 5.83 11.12 -7.78
N TYR A 223 4.51 10.93 -7.83
CA TYR A 223 3.54 11.91 -7.37
C TYR A 223 3.22 11.69 -5.89
N LYS A 224 3.25 12.76 -5.10
CA LYS A 224 2.88 12.71 -3.68
C LYS A 224 1.79 13.73 -3.38
N THR A 225 0.72 13.23 -2.77
CA THR A 225 -0.46 14.04 -2.41
C THR A 225 -0.50 14.39 -0.94
N ASP A 226 0.58 14.08 -0.20
CA ASP A 226 0.73 14.40 1.21
C ASP A 226 0.54 15.89 1.45
N PHE A 227 -0.10 16.19 2.58
CA PHE A 227 -0.18 17.58 3.02
C PHE A 227 1.23 18.08 3.38
N ALA A 228 1.60 19.22 2.82
CA ALA A 228 2.90 19.85 3.08
C ALA A 228 2.77 21.37 3.02
N LYS A 229 3.53 22.05 3.85
CA LYS A 229 3.67 23.51 3.84
C LYS A 229 5.03 23.89 3.26
N GLU A 230 5.16 25.15 2.88
CA GLU A 230 6.45 25.70 2.50
C GLU A 230 7.44 25.56 3.66
N GLY A 231 8.60 24.96 3.39
CA GLY A 231 9.61 24.58 4.39
C GLY A 231 9.62 23.09 4.76
N ASP A 232 8.61 22.31 4.36
CA ASP A 232 8.53 20.87 4.67
C ASP A 232 9.23 20.00 3.60
N GLU A 233 9.91 20.60 2.62
CA GLU A 233 10.51 19.87 1.48
C GLU A 233 11.43 18.75 1.93
N GLN A 234 12.29 19.00 2.92
CA GLN A 234 13.23 18.00 3.41
C GLN A 234 12.52 16.85 4.15
N ILE A 235 11.41 17.15 4.81
CA ILE A 235 10.60 16.14 5.51
C ILE A 235 9.99 15.18 4.48
N LEU A 236 9.40 15.71 3.39
CA LEU A 236 8.86 14.91 2.30
C LEU A 236 9.93 14.06 1.63
N ILE A 237 11.09 14.64 1.32
CA ILE A 237 12.22 13.92 0.74
C ILE A 237 12.62 12.74 1.63
N ASN A 238 12.84 12.99 2.93
CA ASN A 238 13.28 11.96 3.86
C ASN A 238 12.25 10.83 3.98
N ARG A 239 10.95 11.17 4.05
CA ARG A 239 9.85 10.21 4.14
C ARG A 239 9.80 9.25 2.95
N HIS A 240 9.97 9.76 1.74
CA HIS A 240 9.79 8.97 0.53
C HIS A 240 11.09 8.46 -0.10
N LYS A 241 12.25 8.87 0.44
CA LYS A 241 13.57 8.51 -0.10
C LYS A 241 13.77 7.00 -0.24
N SER A 242 13.42 6.23 0.79
CA SER A 242 13.59 4.76 0.77
C SER A 242 12.81 4.10 -0.37
N GLN A 243 11.57 4.54 -0.59
CA GLN A 243 10.73 4.10 -1.69
C GLN A 243 11.39 4.39 -3.05
N LEU A 244 11.82 5.63 -3.25
CA LEU A 244 12.37 6.07 -4.52
C LEU A 244 13.72 5.46 -4.83
N MET A 245 14.53 5.14 -3.81
CA MET A 245 15.78 4.40 -4.03
C MET A 245 15.53 2.96 -4.49
N LEU A 246 14.46 2.31 -4.03
CA LEU A 246 14.05 1.00 -4.56
C LEU A 246 13.55 1.10 -6.01
N TYR A 247 12.75 2.13 -6.33
CA TYR A 247 12.31 2.40 -7.70
C TYR A 247 13.50 2.65 -8.63
N LYS A 248 14.44 3.49 -8.18
CA LYS A 248 15.69 3.76 -8.91
C LYS A 248 16.45 2.47 -9.19
N LYS A 249 16.69 1.64 -8.17
CA LYS A 249 17.40 0.35 -8.30
C LYS A 249 16.68 -0.58 -9.30
N ALA A 250 15.36 -0.62 -9.25
CA ALA A 250 14.56 -1.42 -10.17
C ALA A 250 14.69 -0.95 -11.61
N LEU A 251 14.56 0.35 -11.83
CA LEU A 251 14.61 0.97 -13.15
C LEU A 251 16.00 0.85 -13.78
N GLU A 252 17.05 1.10 -13.00
CA GLU A 252 18.45 0.93 -13.45
C GLU A 252 18.74 -0.52 -13.84
N GLY A 253 18.25 -1.49 -13.06
CA GLY A 253 18.39 -2.90 -13.38
C GLY A 253 17.62 -3.35 -14.62
N ALA A 254 16.40 -2.84 -14.81
CA ALA A 254 15.55 -3.20 -15.95
C ALA A 254 16.05 -2.59 -17.26
N LEU A 255 16.48 -1.32 -17.24
CA LEU A 255 16.90 -0.60 -18.44
C LEU A 255 18.41 -0.68 -18.71
N ASN A 256 19.19 -1.22 -17.77
CA ASN A 256 20.67 -1.19 -17.80
C ASN A 256 21.21 0.23 -18.06
N LYS A 257 20.55 1.23 -17.49
CA LYS A 257 20.85 2.64 -17.63
C LYS A 257 20.75 3.34 -16.28
N LYS A 258 21.69 4.22 -15.98
CA LYS A 258 21.67 4.99 -14.72
C LYS A 258 20.51 5.99 -14.74
N VAL A 259 19.81 6.12 -13.60
CA VAL A 259 18.83 7.17 -13.38
C VAL A 259 19.56 8.46 -13.00
N ASP A 260 19.43 9.48 -13.83
CA ASP A 260 20.13 10.76 -13.69
C ASP A 260 19.44 11.70 -12.70
N LYS A 261 18.09 11.68 -12.69
CA LYS A 261 17.28 12.54 -11.81
C LYS A 261 16.17 11.72 -11.14
N VAL A 262 15.98 11.93 -9.85
CA VAL A 262 14.87 11.37 -9.07
C VAL A 262 14.08 12.53 -8.49
N ILE A 263 12.80 12.63 -8.80
CA ILE A 263 11.95 13.77 -8.49
C ILE A 263 10.68 13.28 -7.76
N ILE A 264 10.36 13.92 -6.64
CA ILE A 264 9.02 13.88 -6.04
C ILE A 264 8.27 15.11 -6.54
N TYR A 265 7.11 14.93 -7.16
CA TYR A 265 6.19 16.03 -7.37
C TYR A 265 5.19 16.10 -6.23
N SER A 266 5.35 17.06 -5.33
CA SER A 266 4.39 17.31 -4.26
C SER A 266 3.23 18.15 -4.80
N THR A 267 2.03 17.56 -4.77
CA THR A 267 0.80 18.30 -5.17
C THR A 267 0.42 19.37 -4.15
N GLY A 268 0.76 19.17 -2.88
CA GLY A 268 0.53 20.14 -1.81
C GLY A 268 1.35 21.42 -2.00
N LEU A 269 2.66 21.27 -2.33
CA LEU A 269 3.56 22.38 -2.62
C LEU A 269 3.48 22.86 -4.08
N ALA A 270 2.84 22.10 -4.96
CA ALA A 270 2.84 22.31 -6.41
C ALA A 270 4.26 22.44 -7.00
N LYS A 271 5.21 21.64 -6.51
CA LYS A 271 6.64 21.76 -6.78
C LYS A 271 7.31 20.40 -6.93
N GLY A 272 8.28 20.31 -7.83
CA GLY A 272 9.19 19.17 -7.93
C GLY A 272 10.34 19.29 -6.93
N LEU A 273 10.58 18.21 -6.18
CA LEU A 273 11.67 18.10 -5.21
C LEU A 273 12.67 17.06 -5.72
N MET A 274 13.92 17.48 -5.89
CA MET A 274 15.02 16.62 -6.33
C MET A 274 15.59 15.83 -5.13
N ILE A 275 15.88 14.52 -5.33
CA ILE A 275 16.50 13.65 -4.33
C ILE A 275 17.95 13.38 -4.70
#